data_f01a4e2c402c8a6a251e69e360e9eb1c
#
_entry.id   f01a4e2c402c8a6a251e69e360e9eb1c
#
_cell.length_a   1.000
_cell.length_b   1.000
_cell.length_c   1.000
_cell.angle_alpha   90.00
_cell.angle_beta   90.00
_cell.angle_gamma   90.00
#
_symmetry.space_group_name_H-M   'P 1'
#
loop_
_entity.id
_entity.type
_entity.pdbx_description
1 polymer ?
#
loop_
_entity_poly.entity_id
_entity_poly.type
_entity_poly.pdbx_seq_one_letter_code
_entity_poly.pdbx_strand_id
1 'polypeptide(L)'
;MSSRSLDALPEAGGTVMILTELQVREDAWTLFGFGSAVERDSFRALTSIQGVGGRLALAILSVLSPDELARAVSQGDKAMIGRANGVGPKLAARIANELQGKLGPAGLGGGAPAPRAGAAADALSALANLGFKPADASAAVNAAQDELGEDASLDALVRLALRKAAK
;
A
#
# COMPACT_ATOMS: atom_id res chain seq x y z
N MET A 1 2.47 5.35 -17.64
CA MET A 1 2.90 6.05 -16.41
C MET A 1 1.95 7.19 -16.13
N SER A 2 1.83 7.64 -14.88
CA SER A 2 1.12 8.87 -14.54
C SER A 2 1.90 10.09 -15.06
N SER A 3 1.21 11.24 -15.27
CA SER A 3 1.89 12.47 -15.72
C SER A 3 2.96 12.89 -14.71
N ARG A 4 2.69 12.75 -13.42
CA ARG A 4 3.66 13.05 -12.34
C ARG A 4 4.95 12.24 -12.45
N SER A 5 4.83 10.94 -12.72
CA SER A 5 6.01 10.07 -12.89
C SER A 5 6.75 10.35 -14.20
N LEU A 6 6.05 10.78 -15.25
CA LEU A 6 6.69 11.20 -16.49
C LEU A 6 7.50 12.49 -16.31
N ASP A 7 6.93 13.47 -15.59
CA ASP A 7 7.59 14.75 -15.31
C ASP A 7 8.81 14.61 -14.39
N ALA A 8 8.89 13.54 -13.61
CA ALA A 8 10.00 13.22 -12.72
C ALA A 8 11.11 12.39 -13.40
N LEU A 9 10.97 12.05 -14.67
CA LEU A 9 12.00 11.31 -15.39
C LEU A 9 13.24 12.20 -15.64
N PRO A 10 14.45 11.62 -15.63
CA PRO A 10 15.66 12.35 -16.02
C PRO A 10 15.59 12.72 -17.50
N GLU A 11 16.43 13.70 -17.89
CA GLU A 11 16.61 14.07 -19.28
C GLU A 11 17.06 12.89 -20.16
N ALA A 12 16.81 13.02 -21.46
CA ALA A 12 17.18 11.98 -22.43
C ALA A 12 18.68 11.63 -22.35
N GLY A 13 18.97 10.34 -22.17
CA GLY A 13 20.32 9.82 -21.94
C GLY A 13 20.61 9.47 -20.48
N GLY A 14 19.76 9.90 -19.54
CA GLY A 14 19.84 9.50 -18.14
C GLY A 14 19.36 8.05 -17.90
N THR A 15 19.86 7.42 -16.85
CA THR A 15 19.44 6.08 -16.43
C THR A 15 18.38 6.19 -15.33
N VAL A 16 17.28 5.45 -15.47
CA VAL A 16 16.19 5.41 -14.50
C VAL A 16 15.70 3.96 -14.30
N MET A 17 15.32 3.63 -13.07
CA MET A 17 14.62 2.39 -12.77
C MET A 17 13.12 2.64 -12.80
N ILE A 18 12.40 1.88 -13.61
CA ILE A 18 10.93 1.94 -13.72
C ILE A 18 10.37 0.61 -13.27
N LEU A 19 9.50 0.65 -12.26
CA LEU A 19 8.72 -0.51 -11.85
C LEU A 19 7.57 -0.70 -12.83
N THR A 20 7.27 -1.93 -13.19
CA THR A 20 6.24 -2.21 -14.20
C THR A 20 5.16 -3.13 -13.66
N GLU A 21 3.95 -2.97 -14.22
CA GLU A 21 2.80 -3.85 -14.03
C GLU A 21 2.24 -4.25 -15.39
N LEU A 22 2.13 -5.55 -15.64
CA LEU A 22 1.57 -6.07 -16.85
C LEU A 22 0.09 -6.44 -16.64
N GLN A 23 -0.80 -5.80 -17.38
CA GLN A 23 -2.19 -6.21 -17.47
C GLN A 23 -2.40 -7.02 -18.74
N VAL A 24 -2.78 -8.28 -18.57
CA VAL A 24 -3.12 -9.18 -19.67
C VAL A 24 -4.65 -9.24 -19.80
N ARG A 25 -5.17 -8.96 -20.99
CA ARG A 25 -6.57 -9.12 -21.38
C ARG A 25 -6.63 -10.02 -22.60
N GLU A 26 -7.81 -10.49 -22.95
CA GLU A 26 -8.00 -11.35 -24.12
C GLU A 26 -7.51 -10.71 -25.44
N ASP A 27 -7.67 -9.39 -25.54
CA ASP A 27 -7.40 -8.60 -26.74
C ASP A 27 -6.12 -7.75 -26.68
N ALA A 28 -5.53 -7.59 -25.49
CA ALA A 28 -4.38 -6.70 -25.34
C ALA A 28 -3.51 -7.01 -24.11
N TRP A 29 -2.21 -6.85 -24.29
CA TRP A 29 -1.23 -6.80 -23.21
C TRP A 29 -0.78 -5.37 -23.03
N THR A 30 -0.98 -4.82 -21.83
CA THR A 30 -0.64 -3.44 -21.54
C THR A 30 0.34 -3.38 -20.38
N LEU A 31 1.50 -2.75 -20.63
CA LEU A 31 2.52 -2.53 -19.64
C LEU A 31 2.36 -1.13 -19.06
N PHE A 32 2.23 -1.03 -17.73
CA PHE A 32 2.19 0.22 -16.97
C PHE A 32 3.51 0.41 -16.25
N GLY A 33 4.03 1.65 -16.23
CA GLY A 33 5.29 1.98 -15.58
C GLY A 33 5.08 2.95 -14.42
N PHE A 34 5.91 2.84 -13.36
CA PHE A 34 5.82 3.61 -12.12
C PHE A 34 7.21 4.02 -11.64
N GLY A 35 7.32 5.25 -11.13
CA GLY A 35 8.54 5.78 -10.55
C GLY A 35 8.83 5.26 -9.13
N SER A 36 7.82 4.69 -8.44
CA SER A 36 7.98 4.16 -7.09
C SER A 36 7.09 2.94 -6.84
N ALA A 37 7.49 2.13 -5.85
CA ALA A 37 6.69 0.98 -5.39
C ALA A 37 5.33 1.43 -4.84
N VAL A 38 5.29 2.54 -4.10
CA VAL A 38 4.07 3.07 -3.51
C VAL A 38 3.05 3.48 -4.60
N GLU A 39 3.51 4.07 -5.69
CA GLU A 39 2.66 4.42 -6.83
C GLU A 39 2.12 3.16 -7.52
N ARG A 40 2.97 2.15 -7.75
CA ARG A 40 2.56 0.87 -8.33
C ARG A 40 1.52 0.16 -7.44
N ASP A 41 1.74 0.13 -6.14
CA ASP A 41 0.84 -0.55 -5.21
C ASP A 41 -0.50 0.20 -5.08
N SER A 42 -0.47 1.55 -5.14
CA SER A 42 -1.69 2.37 -5.25
C SER A 42 -2.45 2.09 -6.56
N PHE A 43 -1.74 1.91 -7.67
CA PHE A 43 -2.34 1.53 -8.95
C PHE A 43 -3.02 0.15 -8.86
N ARG A 44 -2.37 -0.84 -8.24
CA ARG A 44 -2.95 -2.19 -8.02
C ARG A 44 -4.20 -2.11 -7.16
N ALA A 45 -4.16 -1.35 -6.07
CA ALA A 45 -5.30 -1.14 -5.20
C ALA A 45 -6.47 -0.49 -5.95
N LEU A 46 -6.21 0.55 -6.75
CA LEU A 46 -7.22 1.20 -7.57
C LEU A 46 -7.82 0.25 -8.61
N THR A 47 -6.99 -0.51 -9.32
CA THR A 47 -7.45 -1.42 -10.38
C THR A 47 -8.20 -2.65 -9.85
N SER A 48 -8.13 -2.95 -8.55
CA SER A 48 -8.95 -3.99 -7.91
C SER A 48 -10.41 -3.57 -7.72
N ILE A 49 -10.72 -2.28 -7.89
CA ILE A 49 -12.08 -1.74 -7.71
C ILE A 49 -12.85 -1.88 -9.01
N GLN A 50 -14.07 -2.41 -8.91
CA GLN A 50 -14.96 -2.52 -10.06
C GLN A 50 -15.26 -1.13 -10.68
N GLY A 51 -14.96 -0.99 -11.97
CA GLY A 51 -15.13 0.26 -12.69
C GLY A 51 -13.86 1.11 -12.79
N VAL A 52 -12.76 0.68 -12.16
CA VAL A 52 -11.47 1.36 -12.28
C VAL A 52 -10.53 0.50 -13.15
N GLY A 53 -10.35 0.90 -14.39
CA GLY A 53 -9.35 0.31 -15.28
C GLY A 53 -7.99 1.00 -15.16
N GLY A 54 -6.95 0.43 -15.78
CA GLY A 54 -5.58 0.95 -15.70
C GLY A 54 -5.44 2.41 -16.16
N ARG A 55 -6.16 2.83 -17.22
CA ARG A 55 -6.15 4.24 -17.68
C ARG A 55 -6.73 5.18 -16.63
N LEU A 56 -7.83 4.79 -15.99
CA LEU A 56 -8.48 5.61 -14.96
C LEU A 56 -7.64 5.65 -13.69
N ALA A 57 -7.03 4.54 -13.29
CA ALA A 57 -6.08 4.50 -12.17
C ALA A 57 -4.90 5.45 -12.39
N LEU A 58 -4.32 5.48 -13.60
CA LEU A 58 -3.28 6.45 -13.95
C LEU A 58 -3.78 7.90 -13.94
N ALA A 59 -5.02 8.15 -14.40
CA ALA A 59 -5.61 9.49 -14.34
C ALA A 59 -5.75 9.98 -12.88
N ILE A 60 -6.17 9.10 -11.97
CA ILE A 60 -6.25 9.38 -10.53
C ILE A 60 -4.85 9.70 -9.98
N LEU A 61 -3.85 8.85 -10.24
CA LEU A 61 -2.48 9.03 -9.78
C LEU A 61 -1.74 10.19 -10.44
N SER A 62 -2.24 10.71 -11.55
CA SER A 62 -1.74 11.94 -12.17
C SER A 62 -2.20 13.19 -11.44
N VAL A 63 -3.40 13.16 -10.82
CA VAL A 63 -3.98 14.27 -10.07
C VAL A 63 -3.62 14.20 -8.58
N LEU A 64 -3.62 12.98 -8.01
CA LEU A 64 -3.33 12.72 -6.60
C LEU A 64 -2.06 11.90 -6.47
N SER A 65 -1.13 12.35 -5.62
CA SER A 65 -0.03 11.50 -5.20
C SER A 65 -0.56 10.30 -4.38
N PRO A 66 0.19 9.22 -4.23
CA PRO A 66 -0.19 8.11 -3.36
C PRO A 66 -0.58 8.54 -1.94
N ASP A 67 0.16 9.50 -1.36
CA ASP A 67 -0.11 10.03 -0.02
C ASP A 67 -1.39 10.88 0.04
N GLU A 68 -1.64 11.68 -1.00
CA GLU A 68 -2.88 12.46 -1.13
C GLU A 68 -4.10 11.54 -1.31
N LEU A 69 -3.94 10.49 -2.11
CA LEU A 69 -4.98 9.46 -2.27
C LEU A 69 -5.26 8.74 -0.95
N ALA A 70 -4.24 8.33 -0.22
CA ALA A 70 -4.39 7.68 1.08
C ALA A 70 -5.09 8.59 2.10
N ARG A 71 -4.74 9.89 2.13
CA ARG A 71 -5.43 10.89 2.96
C ARG A 71 -6.89 11.08 2.55
N ALA A 72 -7.16 11.24 1.26
CA ALA A 72 -8.52 11.40 0.76
C ALA A 72 -9.39 10.19 1.11
N VAL A 73 -8.85 8.98 1.00
CA VAL A 73 -9.53 7.73 1.39
C VAL A 73 -9.78 7.67 2.89
N SER A 74 -8.78 7.97 3.73
CA SER A 74 -8.91 7.93 5.21
C SER A 74 -9.91 8.96 5.74
N GLN A 75 -10.00 10.12 5.09
CA GLN A 75 -10.93 11.20 5.44
C GLN A 75 -12.31 11.05 4.77
N GLY A 76 -12.47 10.07 3.86
CA GLY A 76 -13.69 9.92 3.08
C GLY A 76 -13.93 11.09 2.10
N ASP A 77 -12.86 11.81 1.70
CA ASP A 77 -12.95 12.97 0.80
C ASP A 77 -13.19 12.55 -0.65
N LYS A 78 -14.47 12.34 -0.95
CA LYS A 78 -14.95 11.95 -2.29
C LYS A 78 -14.73 13.07 -3.31
N ALA A 79 -14.74 14.33 -2.87
CA ALA A 79 -14.55 15.47 -3.74
C ALA A 79 -13.11 15.52 -4.27
N MET A 80 -12.13 15.26 -3.40
CA MET A 80 -10.74 15.19 -3.78
C MET A 80 -10.48 14.06 -4.79
N ILE A 81 -11.05 12.86 -4.56
CA ILE A 81 -10.95 11.72 -5.49
C ILE A 81 -11.64 12.02 -6.82
N GLY A 82 -12.78 12.71 -6.78
CA GLY A 82 -13.56 13.12 -7.95
C GLY A 82 -12.91 14.19 -8.84
N ARG A 83 -11.77 14.78 -8.43
CA ARG A 83 -10.99 15.72 -9.28
C ARG A 83 -10.36 15.03 -10.48
N ALA A 84 -10.14 13.73 -10.41
CA ALA A 84 -9.58 12.98 -11.51
C ALA A 84 -10.59 12.84 -12.65
N ASN A 85 -10.14 13.11 -13.88
CA ASN A 85 -11.00 13.00 -15.05
C ASN A 85 -11.51 11.56 -15.22
N GLY A 86 -12.81 11.40 -15.41
CA GLY A 86 -13.48 10.10 -15.51
C GLY A 86 -13.94 9.51 -14.18
N VAL A 87 -13.73 10.19 -13.07
CA VAL A 87 -14.23 9.78 -11.74
C VAL A 87 -15.49 10.56 -11.38
N GLY A 88 -16.65 9.93 -11.57
CA GLY A 88 -17.92 10.50 -11.13
C GLY A 88 -18.18 10.30 -9.63
N PRO A 89 -19.22 10.99 -9.06
CA PRO A 89 -19.51 10.94 -7.61
C PRO A 89 -19.73 9.52 -7.05
N LYS A 90 -20.40 8.66 -7.83
CA LYS A 90 -20.64 7.26 -7.43
C LYS A 90 -19.34 6.46 -7.35
N LEU A 91 -18.44 6.66 -8.32
CA LEU A 91 -17.16 5.97 -8.35
C LEU A 91 -16.20 6.50 -7.28
N ALA A 92 -16.17 7.82 -7.06
CA ALA A 92 -15.40 8.44 -5.98
C ALA A 92 -15.80 7.87 -4.61
N ALA A 93 -17.14 7.74 -4.37
CA ALA A 93 -17.65 7.14 -3.14
C ALA A 93 -17.21 5.66 -2.99
N ARG A 94 -17.28 4.88 -4.09
CA ARG A 94 -16.83 3.49 -4.11
C ARG A 94 -15.33 3.39 -3.80
N ILE A 95 -14.50 4.20 -4.48
CA ILE A 95 -13.05 4.25 -4.25
C ILE A 95 -12.75 4.54 -2.79
N ALA A 96 -13.37 5.60 -2.21
CA ALA A 96 -13.19 5.96 -0.81
C ALA A 96 -13.53 4.80 0.14
N ASN A 97 -14.64 4.11 -0.10
CA ASN A 97 -15.10 3.02 0.78
C ASN A 97 -14.27 1.74 0.61
N GLU A 98 -13.97 1.31 -0.62
CA GLU A 98 -13.29 0.04 -0.88
C GLU A 98 -11.78 0.09 -0.59
N LEU A 99 -11.16 1.28 -0.65
CA LEU A 99 -9.76 1.48 -0.30
C LEU A 99 -9.55 1.82 1.17
N GLN A 100 -10.61 2.07 1.94
CA GLN A 100 -10.49 2.32 3.36
C GLN A 100 -9.82 1.13 4.07
N GLY A 101 -8.70 1.39 4.75
CA GLY A 101 -7.87 0.35 5.37
C GLY A 101 -6.92 -0.42 4.45
N LYS A 102 -7.02 -0.21 3.11
CA LYS A 102 -6.09 -0.83 2.13
C LYS A 102 -4.95 0.11 1.72
N LEU A 103 -5.16 1.42 1.80
CA LEU A 103 -4.16 2.44 1.54
C LEU A 103 -3.69 3.03 2.88
N GLY A 104 -2.48 2.76 3.24
CA GLY A 104 -1.83 3.26 4.45
C GLY A 104 -0.53 2.52 4.65
N PRO A 105 0.31 2.92 5.61
CA PRO A 105 1.59 2.25 5.86
C PRO A 105 1.45 0.74 6.14
N ALA A 106 0.25 0.27 6.51
CA ALA A 106 -0.07 -1.14 6.72
C ALA A 106 -0.75 -1.82 5.51
N GLY A 107 -1.27 -1.08 4.52
CA GLY A 107 -2.04 -1.63 3.38
C GLY A 107 -1.29 -1.69 2.05
N LEU A 108 -0.17 -1.01 1.93
CA LEU A 108 0.70 -0.98 0.74
C LEU A 108 1.93 -1.90 0.91
N GLY A 109 1.79 -2.96 1.69
CA GLY A 109 2.86 -3.89 2.01
C GLY A 109 3.18 -4.88 0.92
N GLY A 110 4.00 -4.46 -0.02
CA GLY A 110 4.67 -5.30 -1.00
C GLY A 110 6.05 -4.74 -1.34
N GLY A 111 6.98 -4.70 -0.40
CA GLY A 111 8.39 -4.54 -0.65
C GLY A 111 8.97 -3.14 -0.54
N ALA A 112 9.44 -2.79 0.60
CA ALA A 112 10.64 -2.13 1.09
C ALA A 112 10.35 -1.47 2.45
N PRO A 113 11.25 -1.42 3.42
CA PRO A 113 10.94 -0.98 4.76
C PRO A 113 10.61 0.52 4.77
N ALA A 114 9.33 0.84 5.03
CA ALA A 114 8.94 2.17 5.47
C ALA A 114 9.61 2.46 6.82
N PRO A 115 9.94 3.75 7.13
CA PRO A 115 10.58 4.07 8.38
C PRO A 115 9.68 3.69 9.55
N ARG A 116 10.05 2.65 10.23
CA ARG A 116 9.73 2.15 11.56
C ARG A 116 8.48 2.73 12.26
N ALA A 117 7.29 2.26 11.89
CA ALA A 117 6.34 1.86 12.92
C ALA A 117 7.01 0.63 13.55
N GLY A 118 7.34 0.67 14.83
CA GLY A 118 8.34 -0.20 15.42
C GLY A 118 8.12 -1.68 15.10
N ALA A 119 9.22 -2.46 15.06
CA ALA A 119 9.23 -3.92 14.80
C ALA A 119 8.12 -4.69 15.54
N ALA A 120 7.60 -4.13 16.62
CA ALA A 120 6.44 -4.61 17.38
C ALA A 120 5.12 -4.56 16.59
N ALA A 121 4.84 -3.47 15.85
CA ALA A 121 3.60 -3.38 15.07
C ALA A 121 3.59 -4.35 13.87
N ASP A 122 4.76 -4.53 13.25
CA ASP A 122 4.94 -5.50 12.18
C ASP A 122 4.84 -6.94 12.70
N ALA A 123 5.38 -7.21 13.90
CA ALA A 123 5.25 -8.50 14.57
C ALA A 123 3.78 -8.81 14.93
N LEU A 124 3.01 -7.83 15.42
CA LEU A 124 1.57 -7.97 15.69
C LEU A 124 0.81 -8.33 14.40
N SER A 125 1.11 -7.63 13.31
CA SER A 125 0.48 -7.91 12.01
C SER A 125 0.81 -9.32 11.52
N ALA A 126 2.05 -9.77 11.69
CA ALA A 126 2.47 -11.12 11.32
C ALA A 126 1.72 -12.20 12.12
N LEU A 127 1.58 -12.05 13.44
CA LEU A 127 0.85 -12.98 14.28
C LEU A 127 -0.66 -12.99 13.95
N ALA A 128 -1.26 -11.83 13.68
CA ALA A 128 -2.65 -11.73 13.27
C ALA A 128 -2.92 -12.47 11.95
N ASN A 129 -2.01 -12.34 10.97
CA ASN A 129 -2.08 -13.05 9.69
C ASN A 129 -1.91 -14.59 9.85
N LEU A 130 -1.22 -15.03 10.90
CA LEU A 130 -1.09 -16.44 11.26
C LEU A 130 -2.30 -16.97 12.04
N GLY A 131 -3.33 -16.12 12.29
CA GLY A 131 -4.59 -16.53 12.92
C GLY A 131 -4.61 -16.45 14.45
N PHE A 132 -3.61 -15.83 15.08
CA PHE A 132 -3.65 -15.58 16.52
C PHE A 132 -4.68 -14.50 16.87
N LYS A 133 -5.36 -14.66 18.00
CA LYS A 133 -6.29 -13.62 18.47
C LYS A 133 -5.53 -12.34 18.81
N PRO A 134 -6.11 -11.16 18.56
CA PRO A 134 -5.44 -9.87 18.80
C PRO A 134 -4.88 -9.71 20.22
N ALA A 135 -5.61 -10.20 21.23
CA ALA A 135 -5.15 -10.14 22.63
C ALA A 135 -3.91 -11.01 22.88
N ASP A 136 -3.91 -12.25 22.33
CA ASP A 136 -2.81 -13.20 22.50
C ASP A 136 -1.55 -12.72 21.72
N ALA A 137 -1.76 -12.19 20.52
CA ALA A 137 -0.70 -11.61 19.71
C ALA A 137 -0.06 -10.40 20.41
N SER A 138 -0.88 -9.49 20.97
CA SER A 138 -0.37 -8.32 21.72
C SER A 138 0.43 -8.73 22.94
N ALA A 139 -0.10 -9.66 23.75
CA ALA A 139 0.60 -10.15 24.93
C ALA A 139 1.94 -10.82 24.58
N ALA A 140 1.96 -11.63 23.51
CA ALA A 140 3.17 -12.33 23.08
C ALA A 140 4.23 -11.38 22.52
N VAL A 141 3.82 -10.36 21.75
CA VAL A 141 4.76 -9.36 21.18
C VAL A 141 5.32 -8.46 22.28
N ASN A 142 4.51 -7.98 23.22
CA ASN A 142 4.96 -7.19 24.34
C ASN A 142 5.97 -7.96 25.20
N ALA A 143 5.65 -9.22 25.55
CA ALA A 143 6.55 -10.07 26.32
C ALA A 143 7.85 -10.44 25.56
N ALA A 144 7.82 -10.45 24.22
CA ALA A 144 9.02 -10.62 23.41
C ALA A 144 9.85 -9.34 23.33
N GLN A 145 9.21 -8.19 23.29
CA GLN A 145 9.88 -6.89 23.29
C GLN A 145 10.54 -6.58 24.65
N ASP A 146 9.89 -6.92 25.76
CA ASP A 146 10.47 -6.80 27.10
C ASP A 146 11.74 -7.64 27.27
N GLU A 147 11.81 -8.80 26.61
CA GLU A 147 12.97 -9.73 26.69
C GLU A 147 14.12 -9.35 25.75
N LEU A 148 13.80 -8.84 24.55
CA LEU A 148 14.78 -8.53 23.49
C LEU A 148 15.21 -7.06 23.46
N GLY A 149 14.46 -6.16 24.11
CA GLY A 149 14.68 -4.72 24.09
C GLY A 149 14.06 -4.02 22.87
N GLU A 150 14.06 -2.67 22.92
CA GLU A 150 13.39 -1.82 21.90
C GLU A 150 14.08 -1.88 20.51
N ASP A 151 15.36 -2.22 20.47
CA ASP A 151 16.15 -2.31 19.23
C ASP A 151 16.10 -3.70 18.56
N ALA A 152 15.24 -4.59 19.04
CA ALA A 152 15.12 -5.94 18.52
C ALA A 152 14.67 -5.92 17.04
N SER A 153 15.29 -6.79 16.22
CA SER A 153 14.88 -6.98 14.84
C SER A 153 13.50 -7.64 14.76
N LEU A 154 12.74 -7.32 13.69
CA LEU A 154 11.43 -7.92 13.45
C LEU A 154 11.48 -9.46 13.48
N ASP A 155 12.50 -10.08 12.86
CA ASP A 155 12.68 -11.54 12.84
C ASP A 155 12.84 -12.14 14.24
N ALA A 156 13.65 -11.52 15.08
CA ALA A 156 13.86 -11.95 16.46
C ALA A 156 12.56 -11.81 17.30
N LEU A 157 11.85 -10.67 17.14
CA LEU A 157 10.57 -10.42 17.79
C LEU A 157 9.49 -11.43 17.39
N VAL A 158 9.32 -11.67 16.08
CA VAL A 158 8.32 -12.63 15.58
C VAL A 158 8.63 -14.04 16.07
N ARG A 159 9.87 -14.49 16.00
CA ARG A 159 10.27 -15.84 16.47
C ARG A 159 10.01 -16.03 17.97
N LEU A 160 10.32 -15.02 18.77
CA LEU A 160 10.11 -15.11 20.21
C LEU A 160 8.63 -15.01 20.57
N ALA A 161 7.89 -14.10 19.92
CA ALA A 161 6.46 -13.95 20.11
C ALA A 161 5.69 -15.23 19.73
N LEU A 162 6.04 -15.88 18.62
CA LEU A 162 5.46 -17.17 18.24
C LEU A 162 5.69 -18.26 19.29
N ARG A 163 6.89 -18.32 19.88
CA ARG A 163 7.18 -19.26 20.99
C ARG A 163 6.36 -18.97 22.23
N LYS A 164 6.06 -17.69 22.51
CA LYS A 164 5.26 -17.27 23.66
C LYS A 164 3.76 -17.47 23.43
N ALA A 165 3.29 -17.27 22.19
CA ALA A 165 1.89 -17.45 21.81
C ALA A 165 1.48 -18.93 21.65
N ALA A 166 2.43 -19.84 21.45
CA ALA A 166 2.19 -21.29 21.30
C ALA A 166 2.13 -22.06 22.62
N LYS A 167 2.22 -21.36 23.77
CA LYS A 167 2.04 -21.91 25.11
C LYS A 167 0.65 -21.59 25.62
#